data_3da6dff67900dcd769abb215537bbdd3
#
_entry.id   3da6dff67900dcd769abb215537bbdd3
#
_cell.length_a   1.000
_cell.length_b   1.000
_cell.length_c   1.000
_cell.angle_alpha   90.00
_cell.angle_beta   90.00
_cell.angle_gamma   90.00
#
_symmetry.space_group_name_H-M   'P 1'
#
loop_
_entity.id
_entity.type
_entity.pdbx_description
1 polymer ?
#
loop_
_entity_poly.entity_id
_entity_poly.type
_entity_poly.pdbx_seq_one_letter_code
_entity_poly.pdbx_strand_id
1 'polypeptide(L)'
;MDNTERLVENLNELIMINYDRIAGYEKAAELTKTNDIDLTTIFNKMENDSRGYVEELETKIVALGGEPVVISTISGKIYRVWMDLKNVFTDSDKESILESCEFGEDAAQIAYDQVLHSDTDMNSEIRTLILDQKEELNVSHDIIKKYRDLHHAFHK
;
A
#
# COMPACT_ATOMS: atom_id res chain seq x y z
N MET A 1 -13.22 23.22 10.12
CA MET A 1 -12.66 21.91 10.52
C MET A 1 -11.49 22.14 11.47
N ASP A 2 -11.52 21.55 12.65
CA ASP A 2 -10.43 21.72 13.61
C ASP A 2 -9.25 20.80 13.28
N ASN A 3 -8.17 20.95 14.05
CA ASN A 3 -6.96 20.15 13.81
C ASN A 3 -7.20 18.66 13.96
N THR A 4 -7.97 18.24 14.96
CA THR A 4 -8.24 16.83 15.21
C THR A 4 -9.03 16.23 14.05
N GLU A 5 -10.02 16.92 13.53
CA GLU A 5 -10.80 16.45 12.38
C GLU A 5 -9.94 16.29 11.15
N ARG A 6 -9.02 17.24 10.89
CA ARG A 6 -8.10 17.14 9.76
C ARG A 6 -7.12 16.00 9.94
N LEU A 7 -6.65 15.79 11.16
CA LEU A 7 -5.75 14.67 11.44
C LEU A 7 -6.45 13.33 11.20
N VAL A 8 -7.68 13.19 11.66
CA VAL A 8 -8.48 11.99 11.42
C VAL A 8 -8.66 11.75 9.91
N GLU A 9 -8.95 12.80 9.15
CA GLU A 9 -9.06 12.72 7.69
C GLU A 9 -7.76 12.23 7.07
N ASN A 10 -6.63 12.79 7.50
CA ASN A 10 -5.31 12.40 6.99
C ASN A 10 -5.01 10.93 7.29
N LEU A 11 -5.30 10.49 8.50
CA LEU A 11 -5.08 9.08 8.88
C LEU A 11 -6.00 8.15 8.10
N ASN A 12 -7.23 8.57 7.83
CA ASN A 12 -8.15 7.80 7.00
C ASN A 12 -7.67 7.70 5.55
N GLU A 13 -7.01 8.71 5.02
CA GLU A 13 -6.41 8.63 3.70
C GLU A 13 -5.33 7.56 3.65
N LEU A 14 -4.53 7.44 4.72
CA LEU A 14 -3.52 6.38 4.81
C LEU A 14 -4.17 5.00 4.91
N ILE A 15 -5.29 4.89 5.61
CA ILE A 15 -6.05 3.63 5.65
C ILE A 15 -6.52 3.26 4.24
N MET A 16 -7.05 4.22 3.50
CA MET A 16 -7.55 3.98 2.14
C MET A 16 -6.45 3.50 1.20
N ILE A 17 -5.27 4.13 1.25
CA ILE A 17 -4.15 3.69 0.41
C ILE A 17 -3.68 2.28 0.79
N ASN A 18 -3.75 1.93 2.07
CA ASN A 18 -3.40 0.59 2.51
C ASN A 18 -4.45 -0.44 2.08
N TYR A 19 -5.74 -0.09 2.06
CA TYR A 19 -6.77 -0.96 1.49
C TYR A 19 -6.51 -1.21 0.00
N ASP A 20 -6.11 -0.18 -0.73
CA ASP A 20 -5.73 -0.35 -2.13
C ASP A 20 -4.55 -1.32 -2.28
N ARG A 21 -3.54 -1.21 -1.40
CA ARG A 21 -2.41 -2.13 -1.39
C ARG A 21 -2.84 -3.56 -1.06
N ILE A 22 -3.70 -3.72 -0.07
CA ILE A 22 -4.22 -5.04 0.32
C ILE A 22 -4.89 -5.71 -0.88
N ALA A 23 -5.81 -5.01 -1.53
CA ALA A 23 -6.53 -5.54 -2.69
C ALA A 23 -5.60 -5.81 -3.86
N GLY A 24 -4.65 -4.92 -4.10
CA GLY A 24 -3.68 -5.09 -5.19
C GLY A 24 -2.76 -6.27 -4.99
N TYR A 25 -2.19 -6.42 -3.80
CA TYR A 25 -1.30 -7.54 -3.52
C TYR A 25 -2.04 -8.87 -3.43
N GLU A 26 -3.29 -8.85 -2.95
CA GLU A 26 -4.14 -10.04 -2.98
C GLU A 26 -4.32 -10.51 -4.41
N LYS A 27 -4.61 -9.60 -5.33
CA LYS A 27 -4.74 -9.95 -6.75
C LYS A 27 -3.42 -10.42 -7.34
N ALA A 28 -2.32 -9.74 -7.04
CA ALA A 28 -1.00 -10.12 -7.54
C ALA A 28 -0.62 -11.53 -7.06
N ALA A 29 -0.88 -11.84 -5.80
CA ALA A 29 -0.64 -13.17 -5.25
C ALA A 29 -1.47 -14.24 -5.96
N GLU A 30 -2.74 -13.94 -6.22
CA GLU A 30 -3.64 -14.84 -6.94
C GLU A 30 -3.12 -15.13 -8.35
N LEU A 31 -2.63 -14.11 -9.04
CA LEU A 31 -2.13 -14.23 -10.41
C LEU A 31 -0.80 -15.00 -10.50
N THR A 32 0.00 -15.03 -9.44
CA THR A 32 1.32 -15.66 -9.45
C THR A 32 1.37 -16.99 -8.74
N LYS A 33 0.32 -17.42 -8.07
CA LYS A 33 0.34 -18.58 -7.17
C LYS A 33 0.72 -19.89 -7.84
N THR A 34 0.49 -20.06 -9.13
CA THR A 34 0.81 -21.28 -9.86
C THR A 34 2.12 -21.17 -10.64
N ASN A 35 2.60 -19.95 -10.88
CA ASN A 35 3.76 -19.70 -11.73
C ASN A 35 5.02 -19.29 -10.99
N ASP A 36 4.87 -18.64 -9.84
CA ASP A 36 5.99 -18.11 -9.09
C ASP A 36 5.66 -18.03 -7.61
N ILE A 37 5.99 -19.09 -6.90
CA ILE A 37 5.67 -19.21 -5.47
C ILE A 37 6.43 -18.18 -4.63
N ASP A 38 7.64 -17.80 -5.04
CA ASP A 38 8.43 -16.83 -4.30
C ASP A 38 7.80 -15.45 -4.37
N LEU A 39 7.35 -15.02 -5.55
CA LEU A 39 6.63 -13.77 -5.68
C LEU A 39 5.31 -13.80 -4.91
N THR A 40 4.58 -14.91 -4.99
CA THR A 40 3.32 -15.06 -4.26
C THR A 40 3.53 -14.86 -2.76
N THR A 41 4.59 -15.43 -2.21
CA THR A 41 4.94 -15.31 -0.79
C THR A 41 5.24 -13.85 -0.43
N ILE A 42 5.98 -13.16 -1.28
CA ILE A 42 6.30 -11.74 -1.07
C ILE A 42 5.04 -10.89 -1.11
N PHE A 43 4.17 -11.11 -2.09
CA PHE A 43 2.92 -10.36 -2.20
C PHE A 43 2.01 -10.60 -1.00
N ASN A 44 1.93 -11.84 -0.52
CA ASN A 44 1.16 -12.16 0.69
C ASN A 44 1.71 -11.43 1.91
N LYS A 45 3.04 -11.34 2.02
CA LYS A 45 3.67 -10.60 3.12
C LYS A 45 3.29 -9.12 3.06
N MET A 46 3.36 -8.51 1.89
CA MET A 46 3.03 -7.09 1.71
C MET A 46 1.55 -6.80 1.98
N GLU A 47 0.68 -7.72 1.61
CA GLU A 47 -0.73 -7.63 1.96
C GLU A 47 -0.91 -7.64 3.48
N ASN A 48 -0.28 -8.59 4.16
CA ASN A 48 -0.39 -8.71 5.61
C ASN A 48 0.22 -7.51 6.33
N ASP A 49 1.32 -6.96 5.83
CA ASP A 49 1.93 -5.75 6.39
C ASP A 49 0.93 -4.59 6.35
N SER A 50 0.24 -4.40 5.22
CA SER A 50 -0.76 -3.34 5.09
C SER A 50 -1.97 -3.55 5.99
N ARG A 51 -2.38 -4.79 6.22
CA ARG A 51 -3.45 -5.08 7.18
C ARG A 51 -3.05 -4.63 8.58
N GLY A 52 -1.79 -4.86 8.96
CA GLY A 52 -1.25 -4.38 10.24
C GLY A 52 -1.22 -2.86 10.31
N TYR A 53 -0.83 -2.19 9.24
CA TYR A 53 -0.84 -0.72 9.19
C TYR A 53 -2.23 -0.16 9.38
N VAL A 54 -3.23 -0.76 8.75
CA VAL A 54 -4.63 -0.34 8.91
C VAL A 54 -5.04 -0.44 10.38
N GLU A 55 -4.75 -1.56 11.03
CA GLU A 55 -5.10 -1.74 12.44
C GLU A 55 -4.45 -0.69 13.34
N GLU A 56 -3.18 -0.40 13.13
CA GLU A 56 -2.47 0.63 13.88
C GLU A 56 -3.09 2.03 13.66
N LEU A 57 -3.41 2.35 12.42
CA LEU A 57 -4.02 3.64 12.09
C LEU A 57 -5.43 3.74 12.67
N GLU A 58 -6.22 2.68 12.60
CA GLU A 58 -7.57 2.65 13.19
C GLU A 58 -7.51 2.91 14.69
N THR A 59 -6.55 2.31 15.38
CA THR A 59 -6.37 2.50 16.82
C THR A 59 -6.13 3.97 17.15
N LYS A 60 -5.30 4.65 16.35
CA LYS A 60 -5.02 6.07 16.55
C LYS A 60 -6.23 6.95 16.27
N ILE A 61 -7.01 6.62 15.23
CA ILE A 61 -8.24 7.38 14.90
C ILE A 61 -9.25 7.26 16.03
N VAL A 62 -9.47 6.05 16.56
CA VAL A 62 -10.40 5.84 17.67
C VAL A 62 -9.93 6.61 18.91
N ALA A 63 -8.63 6.59 19.20
CA ALA A 63 -8.07 7.36 20.34
C ALA A 63 -8.29 8.86 20.20
N LEU A 64 -8.38 9.38 18.98
CA LEU A 64 -8.66 10.78 18.69
C LEU A 64 -10.16 11.11 18.74
N GLY A 65 -11.01 10.10 18.92
CA GLY A 65 -12.47 10.27 18.92
C GLY A 65 -13.08 10.27 17.51
N GLY A 66 -12.32 9.88 16.50
CA GLY A 66 -12.80 9.82 15.14
C GLY A 66 -13.31 8.42 14.75
N GLU A 67 -13.76 8.29 13.52
CA GLU A 67 -14.25 7.04 12.98
C GLU A 67 -13.37 6.58 11.82
N PRO A 68 -12.81 5.36 11.89
CA PRO A 68 -12.05 4.81 10.78
C PRO A 68 -12.94 4.54 9.57
N VAL A 69 -12.38 4.77 8.37
CA VAL A 69 -13.09 4.48 7.13
C VAL A 69 -13.31 2.98 6.97
N VAL A 70 -14.40 2.60 6.30
CA VAL A 70 -14.80 1.19 6.12
C VAL A 70 -14.29 0.64 4.81
N ILE A 71 -13.93 -0.64 4.82
CA ILE A 71 -13.37 -1.36 3.66
C ILE A 71 -14.20 -1.24 2.38
N SER A 72 -15.52 -1.11 2.50
CA SER A 72 -16.41 -1.03 1.34
C SER A 72 -16.15 0.19 0.45
N THR A 73 -15.29 1.10 0.87
CA THR A 73 -15.03 2.35 0.16
C THR A 73 -13.72 2.32 -0.65
N ILE A 74 -13.29 1.18 -1.12
CA ILE A 74 -12.11 1.09 -2.00
C ILE A 74 -12.47 1.80 -3.30
N SER A 75 -11.82 2.91 -3.61
CA SER A 75 -12.19 3.70 -4.78
C SER A 75 -11.02 4.47 -5.40
N GLY A 76 -9.81 4.08 -5.12
CA GLY A 76 -8.65 4.82 -5.57
C GLY A 76 -8.25 4.53 -7.02
N LYS A 77 -7.59 5.49 -7.65
CA LYS A 77 -6.96 5.30 -8.95
C LYS A 77 -5.98 4.14 -8.91
N ILE A 78 -5.33 3.94 -7.76
CA ILE A 78 -4.32 2.92 -7.55
C ILE A 78 -4.95 1.53 -7.57
N TYR A 79 -6.08 1.37 -6.89
CA TYR A 79 -6.83 0.12 -6.91
C TYR A 79 -7.20 -0.25 -8.34
N ARG A 80 -7.63 0.72 -9.14
CA ARG A 80 -8.00 0.47 -10.54
C ARG A 80 -6.83 0.01 -11.39
N VAL A 81 -5.62 0.56 -11.15
CA VAL A 81 -4.42 0.11 -11.86
C VAL A 81 -4.17 -1.37 -11.59
N TRP A 82 -4.30 -1.80 -10.34
CA TRP A 82 -4.17 -3.22 -10.01
C TRP A 82 -5.29 -4.07 -10.61
N MET A 83 -6.53 -3.53 -10.60
CA MET A 83 -7.69 -4.27 -11.14
C MET A 83 -7.65 -4.39 -12.65
N ASP A 84 -6.96 -3.49 -13.33
CA ASP A 84 -6.76 -3.58 -14.77
C ASP A 84 -5.77 -4.68 -15.17
N LEU A 85 -5.07 -5.25 -14.20
CA LEU A 85 -4.26 -6.45 -14.45
C LEU A 85 -5.22 -7.59 -14.78
N LYS A 86 -5.36 -7.86 -16.04
CA LYS A 86 -6.22 -8.94 -16.51
C LYS A 86 -5.59 -10.28 -16.17
N ASN A 87 -6.41 -11.32 -16.23
CA ASN A 87 -5.98 -12.69 -15.97
C ASN A 87 -4.97 -13.14 -17.01
N VAL A 88 -3.74 -12.74 -16.85
CA VAL A 88 -2.69 -13.02 -17.78
C VAL A 88 -1.69 -13.90 -17.06
N PHE A 89 -1.25 -14.96 -17.70
CA PHE A 89 -0.48 -16.01 -17.06
C PHE A 89 0.81 -16.38 -17.81
N THR A 90 1.36 -15.43 -18.54
CA THR A 90 2.64 -15.64 -19.23
C THR A 90 3.76 -14.93 -18.47
N ASP A 91 5.01 -15.28 -18.76
CA ASP A 91 6.15 -14.65 -18.11
C ASP A 91 6.21 -13.13 -18.35
N SER A 92 5.73 -12.67 -19.50
CA SER A 92 5.63 -11.24 -19.79
C SER A 92 4.66 -10.52 -18.86
N ASP A 93 3.75 -11.25 -18.24
CA ASP A 93 2.75 -10.69 -17.36
C ASP A 93 3.28 -10.43 -15.96
N LYS A 94 4.36 -11.13 -15.57
CA LYS A 94 5.04 -10.84 -14.31
C LYS A 94 5.59 -9.43 -14.31
N GLU A 95 6.13 -8.97 -15.44
CA GLU A 95 6.62 -7.60 -15.56
C GLU A 95 5.49 -6.60 -15.35
N SER A 96 4.33 -6.83 -15.98
CA SER A 96 3.16 -5.97 -15.80
C SER A 96 2.66 -5.96 -14.36
N ILE A 97 2.65 -7.12 -13.71
CA ILE A 97 2.25 -7.24 -12.31
C ILE A 97 3.21 -6.44 -11.43
N LEU A 98 4.52 -6.61 -11.64
CA LEU A 98 5.53 -5.90 -10.85
C LEU A 98 5.50 -4.40 -11.09
N GLU A 99 5.26 -3.96 -12.32
CA GLU A 99 5.09 -2.53 -12.65
C GLU A 99 3.89 -1.94 -11.94
N SER A 100 2.78 -2.67 -11.88
CA SER A 100 1.58 -2.22 -11.17
C SER A 100 1.81 -2.15 -9.66
N CYS A 101 2.54 -3.12 -9.12
CA CYS A 101 2.93 -3.09 -7.71
C CYS A 101 3.82 -1.88 -7.41
N GLU A 102 4.79 -1.58 -8.29
CA GLU A 102 5.65 -0.41 -8.12
C GLU A 102 4.83 0.89 -8.18
N PHE A 103 3.88 0.97 -9.09
CA PHE A 103 2.98 2.13 -9.16
C PHE A 103 2.24 2.33 -7.85
N GLY A 104 1.71 1.25 -7.28
CA GLY A 104 1.01 1.29 -5.99
C GLY A 104 1.94 1.69 -4.85
N GLU A 105 3.17 1.19 -4.84
CA GLU A 105 4.16 1.55 -3.83
C GLU A 105 4.55 3.03 -3.93
N ASP A 106 4.74 3.56 -5.14
CA ASP A 106 5.03 4.97 -5.37
C ASP A 106 3.90 5.85 -4.84
N ALA A 107 2.66 5.46 -5.12
CA ALA A 107 1.49 6.19 -4.68
C ALA A 107 1.35 6.19 -3.16
N ALA A 108 1.69 5.08 -2.51
CA ALA A 108 1.68 5.00 -1.05
C ALA A 108 2.72 5.95 -0.45
N GLN A 109 3.91 6.01 -1.03
CA GLN A 109 4.95 6.95 -0.58
C GLN A 109 4.46 8.39 -0.66
N ILE A 110 3.82 8.76 -1.77
CA ILE A 110 3.27 10.10 -1.97
C ILE A 110 2.22 10.41 -0.90
N ALA A 111 1.31 9.47 -0.64
CA ALA A 111 0.26 9.66 0.36
C ALA A 111 0.84 9.87 1.76
N TYR A 112 1.82 9.08 2.16
CA TYR A 112 2.48 9.23 3.46
C TYR A 112 3.24 10.55 3.55
N ASP A 113 3.94 10.95 2.49
CA ASP A 113 4.64 12.24 2.46
C ASP A 113 3.67 13.41 2.59
N GLN A 114 2.54 13.36 1.91
CA GLN A 114 1.53 14.41 1.98
C GLN A 114 1.00 14.59 3.40
N VAL A 115 0.76 13.48 4.11
CA VAL A 115 0.29 13.55 5.50
C VAL A 115 1.38 14.10 6.41
N LEU A 116 2.62 13.66 6.25
CA LEU A 116 3.74 14.13 7.08
C LEU A 116 4.05 15.61 6.87
N HIS A 117 3.78 16.15 5.68
CA HIS A 117 4.04 17.55 5.35
C HIS A 117 2.78 18.42 5.42
N SER A 118 1.67 17.88 5.92
CA SER A 118 0.44 18.66 6.09
C SER A 118 0.58 19.66 7.24
N ASP A 119 -0.29 20.68 7.23
CA ASP A 119 -0.33 21.70 8.30
C ASP A 119 -0.94 21.17 9.59
N THR A 120 -1.31 19.89 9.62
CA THR A 120 -1.97 19.29 10.77
C THR A 120 -0.96 18.95 11.84
N ASP A 121 -1.19 19.43 13.07
CA ASP A 121 -0.36 19.06 14.21
C ASP A 121 -0.68 17.64 14.64
N MET A 122 0.35 16.86 14.87
CA MET A 122 0.20 15.51 15.38
C MET A 122 1.19 15.28 16.52
N ASN A 123 0.76 14.51 17.52
CA ASN A 123 1.66 14.19 18.64
C ASN A 123 2.80 13.29 18.16
N SER A 124 3.85 13.18 18.98
CA SER A 124 5.04 12.43 18.61
C SER A 124 4.76 10.95 18.37
N GLU A 125 3.80 10.38 19.08
CA GLU A 125 3.44 8.97 18.95
C GLU A 125 2.82 8.67 17.58
N ILE A 126 1.90 9.51 17.12
CA ILE A 126 1.29 9.37 15.79
C ILE A 126 2.33 9.59 14.71
N ARG A 127 3.16 10.64 14.86
CA ARG A 127 4.20 10.94 13.88
C ARG A 127 5.18 9.79 13.74
N THR A 128 5.61 9.22 14.87
CA THR A 128 6.52 8.07 14.86
C THR A 128 5.88 6.86 14.15
N LEU A 129 4.60 6.60 14.42
CA LEU A 129 3.88 5.51 13.76
C LEU A 129 3.89 5.69 12.25
N ILE A 130 3.56 6.88 11.76
CA ILE A 130 3.50 7.17 10.32
C ILE A 130 4.90 7.04 9.71
N LEU A 131 5.93 7.57 10.37
CA LEU A 131 7.30 7.46 9.88
C LEU A 131 7.78 6.01 9.82
N ASP A 132 7.45 5.21 10.83
CA ASP A 132 7.82 3.79 10.86
C ASP A 132 7.13 3.02 9.72
N GLN A 133 5.85 3.27 9.50
CA GLN A 133 5.12 2.64 8.40
C GLN A 133 5.72 3.05 7.05
N LYS A 134 6.03 4.34 6.90
CA LYS A 134 6.64 4.84 5.66
C LYS A 134 7.98 4.19 5.40
N GLU A 135 8.80 4.00 6.42
CA GLU A 135 10.11 3.34 6.27
C GLU A 135 9.95 1.90 5.82
N GLU A 136 9.00 1.16 6.41
CA GLU A 136 8.71 -0.21 5.99
C GLU A 136 8.19 -0.26 4.55
N LEU A 137 7.39 0.73 4.16
CA LEU A 137 6.91 0.85 2.79
C LEU A 137 8.05 1.14 1.81
N ASN A 138 9.07 1.89 2.22
CA ASN A 138 10.27 2.11 1.41
C ASN A 138 11.01 0.78 1.14
N VAL A 139 11.10 -0.06 2.15
CA VAL A 139 11.71 -1.39 2.00
C VAL A 139 10.90 -2.22 1.00
N SER A 140 9.57 -2.20 1.10
CA SER A 140 8.70 -2.91 0.15
C SER A 140 8.88 -2.40 -1.28
N HIS A 141 8.95 -1.09 -1.44
CA HIS A 141 9.19 -0.46 -2.75
C HIS A 141 10.50 -0.97 -3.37
N ASP A 142 11.57 -1.00 -2.58
CA ASP A 142 12.87 -1.44 -3.04
C ASP A 142 12.86 -2.92 -3.44
N ILE A 143 12.14 -3.76 -2.70
CA ILE A 143 12.00 -5.17 -3.01
C ILE A 143 11.29 -5.36 -4.35
N ILE A 144 10.19 -4.67 -4.57
CA ILE A 144 9.42 -4.75 -5.81
C ILE A 144 10.26 -4.26 -6.99
N LYS A 145 10.95 -3.14 -6.83
CA LYS A 145 11.82 -2.58 -7.86
C LYS A 145 12.93 -3.57 -8.23
N LYS A 146 13.53 -4.21 -7.23
CA LYS A 146 14.58 -5.20 -7.46
C LYS A 146 14.07 -6.39 -8.28
N TYR A 147 12.89 -6.91 -7.94
CA TYR A 147 12.31 -8.02 -8.69
C TYR A 147 11.97 -7.63 -10.11
N ARG A 148 11.43 -6.42 -10.31
CA ARG A 148 11.15 -5.90 -11.64
C ARG A 148 12.43 -5.80 -12.48
N ASP A 149 13.49 -5.24 -11.89
CA ASP A 149 14.76 -5.05 -12.58
C ASP A 149 15.39 -6.40 -12.94
N LEU A 150 15.34 -7.37 -12.03
CA LEU A 150 15.85 -8.71 -12.28
C LEU A 150 15.06 -9.40 -13.39
N HIS A 151 13.74 -9.31 -13.37
CA HIS A 151 12.90 -9.89 -14.41
C HIS A 151 13.23 -9.27 -15.78
N HIS A 152 13.35 -7.96 -15.81
CA HIS A 152 13.69 -7.23 -17.03
C HIS A 152 15.05 -7.65 -17.59
N ALA A 153 16.04 -7.83 -16.72
CA ALA A 153 17.38 -8.24 -17.12
C ALA A 153 17.42 -9.64 -17.75
N PHE A 154 16.58 -10.56 -17.27
CA PHE A 154 16.55 -11.94 -17.75
C PHE A 154 15.62 -12.15 -18.95
N HIS A 155 14.75 -11.20 -19.26
CA HIS A 155 13.73 -11.35 -20.31
C HIS A 155 13.83 -10.26 -21.38
N LYS A 156 15.02 -9.74 -21.60
CA LYS A 156 15.26 -8.78 -22.67
C LYS A 156 15.04 -9.37 -24.04
#